data_ab8e9dd741928e636543fac96649f54a
#
_entry.id   ab8e9dd741928e636543fac96649f54a
#
_cell.length_a   1.000
_cell.length_b   1.000
_cell.length_c   1.000
_cell.angle_alpha   90.00
_cell.angle_beta   90.00
_cell.angle_gamma   90.00
#
_symmetry.space_group_name_H-M   'P 1'
#
loop_
_entity.id
_entity.type
_entity.pdbx_description
1 polymer ?
#
loop_
_entity_poly.entity_id
_entity_poly.type
_entity_poly.pdbx_seq_one_letter_code
_entity_poly.pdbx_strand_id
1 'polypeptide(L)'
;MGCCIGSFLNVVIHRLPQKQSLVLPSSHCPHCGEAIAFYDNIPVLSYVLLRGKCRQCRAAISARYPLVEAMAGLLALALFRRYGFEPQFFIEFVFVVMLLAIAFIDLDTFLIPDVLSLSGLVIGLLASFLSIRLTWVDSLMGILIGGGFLYLIAIGYQYLRHQDGLGGGDIKLLGMIGAFLGVPG
;
A
#
# COMPACT_ATOMS: atom_id res chain seq x y z
N MET A 1 13.66 -5.93 7.92
CA MET A 1 13.41 -5.22 6.66
C MET A 1 11.92 -4.91 6.50
N GLY A 2 11.00 -5.88 6.52
CA GLY A 2 9.55 -5.64 6.35
C GLY A 2 8.97 -4.58 7.30
N CYS A 3 9.27 -4.64 8.59
CA CYS A 3 8.79 -3.64 9.56
C CYS A 3 9.31 -2.21 9.25
N CYS A 4 10.55 -2.06 8.73
CA CYS A 4 11.08 -0.75 8.35
C CYS A 4 10.30 -0.14 7.17
N ILE A 5 9.91 -0.98 6.21
CA ILE A 5 9.02 -0.57 5.11
C ILE A 5 7.64 -0.23 5.67
N GLY A 6 7.13 -0.98 6.66
CA GLY A 6 5.89 -0.67 7.37
C GLY A 6 5.93 0.69 8.08
N SER A 7 7.07 1.07 8.66
CA SER A 7 7.24 2.40 9.26
C SER A 7 7.16 3.51 8.20
N PHE A 8 7.79 3.31 7.03
CA PHE A 8 7.64 4.23 5.90
C PHE A 8 6.20 4.27 5.37
N LEU A 9 5.49 3.13 5.34
CA LEU A 9 4.08 3.10 4.96
C LEU A 9 3.21 4.00 5.84
N ASN A 10 3.47 4.07 7.14
CA ASN A 10 2.75 4.99 8.01
C ASN A 10 2.88 6.45 7.54
N VAL A 11 4.07 6.84 7.03
CA VAL A 11 4.29 8.17 6.44
C VAL A 11 3.47 8.33 5.16
N VAL A 12 3.48 7.32 4.28
CA VAL A 12 2.70 7.33 3.03
C VAL A 12 1.21 7.44 3.33
N ILE A 13 0.69 6.61 4.23
CA ILE A 13 -0.73 6.56 4.60
C ILE A 13 -1.20 7.94 5.11
N HIS A 14 -0.37 8.60 5.92
CA HIS A 14 -0.75 9.88 6.51
C HIS A 14 -0.59 11.06 5.54
N ARG A 15 0.54 11.12 4.81
CA ARG A 15 0.92 12.31 4.03
C ARG A 15 0.40 12.31 2.59
N LEU A 16 0.28 11.12 1.96
CA LEU A 16 -0.12 11.04 0.55
C LEU A 16 -1.51 11.61 0.29
N PRO A 17 -2.56 11.32 1.09
CA PRO A 17 -3.88 11.92 0.88
C PRO A 17 -3.87 13.44 1.05
N GLN A 18 -2.99 13.96 1.91
CA GLN A 18 -2.84 15.39 2.18
C GLN A 18 -1.92 16.11 1.18
N LYS A 19 -1.41 15.38 0.16
CA LYS A 19 -0.46 15.88 -0.84
C LYS A 19 0.81 16.49 -0.24
N GLN A 20 1.23 15.99 0.91
CA GLN A 20 2.43 16.43 1.61
C GLN A 20 3.66 15.66 1.14
N SER A 21 4.85 16.26 1.31
CA SER A 21 6.12 15.59 0.99
C SER A 21 6.33 14.35 1.85
N LEU A 22 6.71 13.23 1.21
CA LEU A 22 7.03 11.98 1.90
C LEU A 22 8.43 12.00 2.55
N VAL A 23 9.27 12.98 2.18
CA VAL A 23 10.66 13.05 2.63
C VAL A 23 10.85 14.11 3.73
N LEU A 24 10.24 15.28 3.58
CA LEU A 24 10.40 16.40 4.51
C LEU A 24 9.04 16.88 5.03
N PRO A 25 8.95 17.31 6.29
CA PRO A 25 9.97 17.23 7.36
C PRO A 25 10.17 15.81 7.88
N SER A 26 11.21 15.60 8.69
CA SER A 26 11.43 14.33 9.42
C SER A 26 10.23 13.99 10.32
N SER A 27 10.14 12.72 10.76
CA SER A 27 9.09 12.28 11.69
C SER A 27 9.17 13.06 13.00
N HIS A 28 8.06 13.63 13.44
CA HIS A 28 7.95 14.44 14.66
C HIS A 28 6.68 14.08 15.43
N CYS A 29 6.68 14.37 16.71
CA CYS A 29 5.50 14.19 17.53
C CYS A 29 4.42 15.23 17.18
N PRO A 30 3.18 14.85 16.87
CA PRO A 30 2.14 15.81 16.51
C PRO A 30 1.70 16.71 17.68
N HIS A 31 2.01 16.33 18.93
CA HIS A 31 1.60 17.08 20.12
C HIS A 31 2.65 18.11 20.58
N CYS A 32 3.94 17.75 20.55
CA CYS A 32 4.98 18.67 21.02
C CYS A 32 5.90 19.21 19.90
N GLY A 33 5.74 18.72 18.66
CA GLY A 33 6.57 19.12 17.53
C GLY A 33 8.01 18.60 17.56
N GLU A 34 8.42 17.89 18.62
CA GLU A 34 9.78 17.38 18.78
C GLU A 34 10.08 16.29 17.74
N ALA A 35 11.26 16.34 17.14
CA ALA A 35 11.71 15.35 16.16
C ALA A 35 11.91 13.98 16.83
N ILE A 36 11.45 12.92 16.19
CA ILE A 36 11.62 11.56 16.68
C ILE A 36 13.06 11.12 16.41
N ALA A 37 13.81 10.78 17.49
CA ALA A 37 15.16 10.28 17.36
C ALA A 37 15.18 8.95 16.60
N PHE A 38 16.27 8.67 15.84
CA PHE A 38 16.36 7.48 14.99
C PHE A 38 16.18 6.15 15.76
N TYR A 39 16.65 6.10 17.02
CA TYR A 39 16.46 4.94 17.91
C TYR A 39 15.03 4.79 18.43
N ASP A 40 14.23 5.86 18.44
CA ASP A 40 12.80 5.83 18.76
C ASP A 40 11.93 5.53 17.53
N ASN A 41 12.55 5.43 16.36
CA ASN A 41 11.88 5.05 15.11
C ASN A 41 12.14 3.57 14.71
N ILE A 42 12.61 2.73 15.66
CA ILE A 42 12.73 1.30 15.44
C ILE A 42 11.33 0.68 15.44
N PRO A 43 10.89 0.10 14.29
CA PRO A 43 9.50 -0.33 14.14
C PRO A 43 9.08 -1.34 15.21
N VAL A 44 7.85 -1.20 15.71
CA VAL A 44 7.24 -2.02 16.76
C VAL A 44 7.97 -1.96 18.09
N LEU A 45 9.30 -2.12 18.08
CA LEU A 45 10.11 -2.20 19.30
C LEU A 45 10.04 -0.90 20.11
N SER A 46 10.21 0.26 19.47
CA SER A 46 10.15 1.56 20.16
C SER A 46 8.77 1.82 20.77
N TYR A 47 7.71 1.42 20.08
CA TYR A 47 6.36 1.52 20.62
C TYR A 47 6.20 0.72 21.91
N VAL A 48 6.67 -0.52 21.95
CA VAL A 48 6.62 -1.39 23.14
C VAL A 48 7.47 -0.82 24.27
N LEU A 49 8.72 -0.41 23.99
CA LEU A 49 9.65 0.14 24.99
C LEU A 49 9.13 1.45 25.58
N LEU A 50 8.54 2.32 24.77
CA LEU A 50 7.94 3.59 25.20
C LEU A 50 6.51 3.44 25.74
N ARG A 51 5.98 2.21 25.78
CA ARG A 51 4.61 1.90 26.22
C ARG A 51 3.56 2.72 25.48
N GLY A 52 3.75 2.92 24.19
CA GLY A 52 2.84 3.68 23.33
C GLY A 52 2.78 5.18 23.62
N LYS A 53 3.83 5.78 24.16
CA LYS A 53 3.87 7.20 24.53
C LYS A 53 5.08 7.91 23.97
N CYS A 54 4.92 9.19 23.64
CA CYS A 54 6.03 10.04 23.25
C CYS A 54 7.07 10.13 24.38
N ARG A 55 8.36 10.08 24.04
CA ARG A 55 9.46 10.18 25.03
C ARG A 55 9.44 11.53 25.74
N GLN A 56 9.14 12.61 25.05
CA GLN A 56 9.20 13.98 25.59
C GLN A 56 7.92 14.38 26.33
N CYS A 57 6.80 14.44 25.62
CA CYS A 57 5.55 14.97 26.19
C CYS A 57 4.61 13.90 26.78
N ARG A 58 4.96 12.61 26.67
CA ARG A 58 4.15 11.48 27.15
C ARG A 58 2.76 11.34 26.52
N ALA A 59 2.47 12.10 25.45
CA ALA A 59 1.24 11.93 24.69
C ALA A 59 1.16 10.52 24.08
N ALA A 60 -0.05 9.95 24.04
CA ALA A 60 -0.29 8.62 23.51
C ALA A 60 -0.04 8.57 22.00
N ILE A 61 0.67 7.53 21.54
CA ILE A 61 0.89 7.21 20.14
C ILE A 61 -0.16 6.18 19.71
N SER A 62 -0.79 6.39 18.56
CA SER A 62 -1.81 5.46 18.05
C SER A 62 -1.23 4.06 17.87
N ALA A 63 -1.97 3.02 18.29
CA ALA A 63 -1.62 1.61 18.08
C ALA A 63 -1.62 1.21 16.60
N ARG A 64 -2.16 2.04 15.72
CA ARG A 64 -2.15 1.85 14.27
C ARG A 64 -0.73 1.82 13.71
N TYR A 65 0.19 2.65 14.23
CA TYR A 65 1.58 2.68 13.76
C TYR A 65 2.26 1.31 13.89
N PRO A 66 2.36 0.72 15.08
CA PRO A 66 2.97 -0.59 15.22
C PRO A 66 2.16 -1.72 14.55
N LEU A 67 0.85 -1.55 14.36
CA LEU A 67 0.02 -2.51 13.63
C LEU A 67 0.44 -2.60 12.16
N VAL A 68 0.55 -1.48 11.45
CA VAL A 68 1.00 -1.43 10.05
C VAL A 68 2.41 -1.99 9.92
N GLU A 69 3.30 -1.64 10.84
CA GLU A 69 4.68 -2.12 10.87
C GLU A 69 4.75 -3.65 11.06
N ALA A 70 3.97 -4.19 12.00
CA ALA A 70 3.89 -5.62 12.26
C ALA A 70 3.28 -6.38 11.06
N MET A 71 2.21 -5.85 10.47
CA MET A 71 1.58 -6.45 9.28
C MET A 71 2.56 -6.53 8.11
N ALA A 72 3.26 -5.44 7.81
CA ALA A 72 4.28 -5.42 6.75
C ALA A 72 5.42 -6.41 7.04
N GLY A 73 5.83 -6.53 8.31
CA GLY A 73 6.83 -7.49 8.75
C GLY A 73 6.39 -8.95 8.60
N LEU A 74 5.16 -9.26 9.00
CA LEU A 74 4.57 -10.60 8.89
C LEU A 74 4.38 -11.00 7.43
N LEU A 75 3.89 -10.09 6.57
CA LEU A 75 3.75 -10.32 5.14
C LEU A 75 5.12 -10.58 4.49
N ALA A 76 6.13 -9.78 4.82
CA ALA A 76 7.50 -10.02 4.36
C ALA A 76 8.02 -11.40 4.78
N LEU A 77 7.76 -11.81 6.03
CA LEU A 77 8.17 -13.13 6.53
C LEU A 77 7.46 -14.28 5.81
N ALA A 78 6.14 -14.14 5.57
CA ALA A 78 5.35 -15.14 4.87
C ALA A 78 5.81 -15.32 3.42
N LEU A 79 6.04 -14.20 2.72
CA LEU A 79 6.54 -14.21 1.35
C LEU A 79 7.98 -14.75 1.27
N PHE A 80 8.83 -14.38 2.22
CA PHE A 80 10.19 -14.91 2.30
C PHE A 80 10.22 -16.42 2.52
N ARG A 81 9.35 -16.95 3.37
CA ARG A 81 9.21 -18.41 3.57
C ARG A 81 8.76 -19.13 2.31
N ARG A 82 8.01 -18.45 1.45
CA ARG A 82 7.49 -19.05 0.22
C ARG A 82 8.46 -18.97 -0.95
N TYR A 83 9.17 -17.87 -1.11
CA TYR A 83 9.98 -17.56 -2.30
C TYR A 83 11.47 -17.42 -2.03
N GLY A 84 11.91 -17.37 -0.76
CA GLY A 84 13.31 -17.05 -0.43
C GLY A 84 13.68 -15.62 -0.89
N PHE A 85 14.92 -15.41 -1.33
CA PHE A 85 15.43 -14.15 -1.90
C PHE A 85 15.36 -14.12 -3.44
N GLU A 86 14.32 -14.70 -4.00
CA GLU A 86 14.12 -14.66 -5.45
C GLU A 86 13.44 -13.35 -5.89
N PRO A 87 13.54 -12.96 -7.19
CA PRO A 87 12.85 -11.79 -7.73
C PRO A 87 11.35 -11.77 -7.41
N GLN A 88 10.72 -12.96 -7.40
CA GLN A 88 9.31 -13.11 -7.07
C GLN A 88 8.95 -12.59 -5.68
N PHE A 89 9.84 -12.77 -4.69
CA PHE A 89 9.64 -12.20 -3.36
C PHE A 89 9.46 -10.68 -3.39
N PHE A 90 10.33 -10.00 -4.13
CA PHE A 90 10.28 -8.54 -4.22
C PHE A 90 9.04 -8.04 -4.95
N ILE A 91 8.64 -8.72 -6.02
CA ILE A 91 7.44 -8.40 -6.79
C ILE A 91 6.20 -8.51 -5.90
N GLU A 92 6.02 -9.66 -5.25
CA GLU A 92 4.87 -9.90 -4.37
C GLU A 92 4.90 -8.98 -3.14
N PHE A 93 6.08 -8.68 -2.61
CA PHE A 93 6.20 -7.80 -1.46
C PHE A 93 5.82 -6.35 -1.80
N VAL A 94 6.25 -5.83 -2.94
CA VAL A 94 5.82 -4.52 -3.43
C VAL A 94 4.30 -4.48 -3.60
N PHE A 95 3.71 -5.51 -4.19
CA PHE A 95 2.26 -5.63 -4.38
C PHE A 95 1.50 -5.56 -3.06
N VAL A 96 1.83 -6.43 -2.09
CA VAL A 96 1.10 -6.48 -0.81
C VAL A 96 1.29 -5.21 0.02
N VAL A 97 2.47 -4.57 -0.07
CA VAL A 97 2.77 -3.31 0.62
C VAL A 97 1.93 -2.16 0.03
N MET A 98 1.78 -2.10 -1.30
CA MET A 98 0.93 -1.12 -1.96
C MET A 98 -0.55 -1.34 -1.60
N LEU A 99 -1.02 -2.58 -1.59
CA LEU A 99 -2.39 -2.91 -1.16
C LEU A 99 -2.61 -2.51 0.31
N LEU A 100 -1.63 -2.78 1.18
CA LEU A 100 -1.72 -2.39 2.58
C LEU A 100 -1.84 -0.87 2.74
N ALA A 101 -1.03 -0.09 2.00
CA ALA A 101 -1.12 1.36 2.02
C ALA A 101 -2.49 1.85 1.53
N ILE A 102 -2.97 1.34 0.38
CA ILE A 102 -4.27 1.71 -0.18
C ILE A 102 -5.39 1.38 0.80
N ALA A 103 -5.39 0.17 1.38
CA ALA A 103 -6.42 -0.25 2.33
C ALA A 103 -6.49 0.68 3.56
N PHE A 104 -5.35 1.08 4.13
CA PHE A 104 -5.34 1.98 5.28
C PHE A 104 -5.71 3.43 4.91
N ILE A 105 -5.38 3.88 3.71
CA ILE A 105 -5.81 5.20 3.21
C ILE A 105 -7.33 5.20 2.98
N ASP A 106 -7.85 4.14 2.36
CA ASP A 106 -9.28 4.00 2.09
C ASP A 106 -10.10 3.95 3.39
N LEU A 107 -9.64 3.25 4.41
CA LEU A 107 -10.27 3.26 5.75
C LEU A 107 -10.34 4.65 6.39
N ASP A 108 -9.43 5.57 6.03
CA ASP A 108 -9.40 6.91 6.60
C ASP A 108 -10.17 7.93 5.79
N THR A 109 -10.11 7.81 4.46
CA THR A 109 -10.53 8.88 3.54
C THR A 109 -11.63 8.45 2.58
N PHE A 110 -11.92 7.15 2.50
CA PHE A 110 -12.79 6.55 1.49
C PHE A 110 -12.38 6.92 0.06
N LEU A 111 -11.07 7.11 -0.14
CA LEU A 111 -10.46 7.47 -1.42
C LEU A 111 -9.28 6.57 -1.73
N ILE A 112 -9.22 6.05 -2.93
CA ILE A 112 -8.09 5.30 -3.46
C ILE A 112 -7.16 6.26 -4.20
N PRO A 113 -5.91 6.48 -3.71
CA PRO A 113 -4.99 7.41 -4.36
C PRO A 113 -4.56 6.91 -5.74
N ASP A 114 -4.80 7.74 -6.77
CA ASP A 114 -4.40 7.44 -8.15
C ASP A 114 -2.89 7.18 -8.29
N VAL A 115 -2.09 7.89 -7.49
CA VAL A 115 -0.63 7.72 -7.49
C VAL A 115 -0.24 6.29 -7.17
N LEU A 116 -0.91 5.64 -6.18
CA LEU A 116 -0.60 4.25 -5.82
C LEU A 116 -1.20 3.25 -6.82
N SER A 117 -2.46 3.41 -7.20
CA SER A 117 -3.13 2.46 -8.10
C SER A 117 -2.53 2.48 -9.51
N LEU A 118 -2.25 3.67 -10.07
CA LEU A 118 -1.66 3.76 -11.41
C LEU A 118 -0.17 3.38 -11.41
N SER A 119 0.61 3.83 -10.42
CA SER A 119 2.01 3.38 -10.33
C SER A 119 2.11 1.88 -10.11
N GLY A 120 1.22 1.31 -9.28
CA GLY A 120 1.16 -0.12 -9.05
C GLY A 120 0.81 -0.91 -10.31
N LEU A 121 -0.13 -0.42 -11.13
CA LEU A 121 -0.46 -1.01 -12.42
C LEU A 121 0.77 -1.07 -13.34
N VAL A 122 1.51 0.04 -13.46
CA VAL A 122 2.74 0.10 -14.28
C VAL A 122 3.81 -0.82 -13.71
N ILE A 123 4.02 -0.81 -12.39
CA ILE A 123 5.00 -1.67 -11.71
C ILE A 123 4.64 -3.14 -11.92
N GLY A 124 3.37 -3.54 -11.78
CA GLY A 124 2.90 -4.91 -12.00
C GLY A 124 3.17 -5.40 -13.42
N LEU A 125 2.85 -4.55 -14.41
CA LEU A 125 3.12 -4.87 -15.82
C LEU A 125 4.63 -4.99 -16.09
N LEU A 126 5.45 -4.09 -15.56
CA LEU A 126 6.91 -4.18 -15.73
C LEU A 126 7.50 -5.39 -14.98
N ALA A 127 6.99 -5.68 -13.79
CA ALA A 127 7.42 -6.82 -12.99
C ALA A 127 7.09 -8.17 -13.65
N SER A 128 6.08 -8.24 -14.52
CA SER A 128 5.74 -9.46 -15.25
C SER A 128 6.87 -9.95 -16.17
N PHE A 129 7.76 -9.07 -16.63
CA PHE A 129 8.95 -9.45 -17.40
C PHE A 129 10.03 -10.16 -16.56
N LEU A 130 10.01 -9.96 -15.23
CA LEU A 130 10.94 -10.57 -14.28
C LEU A 130 10.28 -11.73 -13.50
N SER A 131 8.96 -11.85 -13.61
CA SER A 131 8.18 -12.86 -12.89
C SER A 131 8.37 -14.25 -13.52
N ILE A 132 8.52 -15.25 -12.67
CA ILE A 132 8.53 -16.67 -13.08
C ILE A 132 7.10 -17.21 -13.28
N ARG A 133 6.10 -16.51 -12.77
CA ARG A 133 4.71 -16.99 -12.70
C ARG A 133 3.79 -16.37 -13.75
N LEU A 134 4.14 -15.21 -14.24
CA LEU A 134 3.29 -14.39 -15.12
C LEU A 134 4.06 -13.94 -16.33
N THR A 135 3.45 -14.11 -17.50
CA THR A 135 3.93 -13.45 -18.71
C THR A 135 3.38 -12.04 -18.79
N TRP A 136 4.01 -11.18 -19.60
CA TRP A 136 3.49 -9.82 -19.82
C TRP A 136 2.08 -9.83 -20.44
N VAL A 137 1.75 -10.88 -21.21
CA VAL A 137 0.41 -11.07 -21.80
C VAL A 137 -0.62 -11.35 -20.71
N ASP A 138 -0.29 -12.24 -19.75
CA ASP A 138 -1.19 -12.55 -18.64
C ASP A 138 -1.46 -11.32 -17.78
N SER A 139 -0.42 -10.52 -17.52
CA SER A 139 -0.54 -9.25 -16.81
C SER A 139 -1.45 -8.26 -17.55
N LEU A 140 -1.24 -8.10 -18.87
CA LEU A 140 -2.08 -7.22 -19.68
C LEU A 140 -3.54 -7.67 -19.72
N MET A 141 -3.76 -8.97 -19.88
CA MET A 141 -5.11 -9.56 -19.83
C MET A 141 -5.75 -9.39 -18.44
N GLY A 142 -4.98 -9.53 -17.38
CA GLY A 142 -5.43 -9.27 -16.01
C GLY A 142 -5.88 -7.81 -15.83
N ILE A 143 -5.13 -6.84 -16.36
CA ILE A 143 -5.52 -5.43 -16.36
C ILE A 143 -6.85 -5.22 -17.10
N LEU A 144 -6.95 -5.78 -18.31
CA LEU A 144 -8.12 -5.62 -19.17
C LEU A 144 -9.37 -6.27 -18.55
N ILE A 145 -9.24 -7.47 -17.98
CA ILE A 145 -10.36 -8.16 -17.35
C ILE A 145 -10.72 -7.48 -16.05
N GLY A 146 -9.76 -7.23 -15.14
CA GLY A 146 -10.01 -6.61 -13.85
C GLY A 146 -10.55 -5.19 -13.97
N GLY A 147 -9.77 -4.30 -14.58
CA GLY A 147 -10.16 -2.90 -14.77
C GLY A 147 -11.30 -2.74 -15.77
N GLY A 148 -11.27 -3.47 -16.89
CA GLY A 148 -12.28 -3.39 -17.94
C GLY A 148 -13.65 -3.89 -17.49
N PHE A 149 -13.73 -4.95 -16.70
CA PHE A 149 -15.01 -5.45 -16.17
C PHE A 149 -15.72 -4.40 -15.30
N LEU A 150 -15.01 -3.80 -14.34
CA LEU A 150 -15.61 -2.72 -13.53
C LEU A 150 -15.91 -1.47 -14.35
N TYR A 151 -15.07 -1.14 -15.33
CA TYR A 151 -15.31 0.00 -16.22
C TYR A 151 -16.60 -0.19 -17.04
N LEU A 152 -16.85 -1.39 -17.58
CA LEU A 152 -18.10 -1.70 -18.30
C LEU A 152 -19.31 -1.61 -17.38
N ILE A 153 -19.21 -2.09 -16.14
CA ILE A 153 -20.28 -1.94 -15.14
C ILE A 153 -20.54 -0.46 -14.84
N ALA A 154 -19.47 0.34 -14.65
CA ALA A 154 -19.61 1.78 -14.38
C ALA A 154 -20.30 2.52 -15.51
N ILE A 155 -19.91 2.28 -16.76
CA ILE A 155 -20.58 2.86 -17.95
C ILE A 155 -22.03 2.40 -18.05
N GLY A 156 -22.29 1.11 -17.88
CA GLY A 156 -23.65 0.57 -17.92
C GLY A 156 -24.55 1.21 -16.87
N TYR A 157 -24.05 1.39 -15.65
CA TYR A 157 -24.80 2.05 -14.58
C TYR A 157 -25.04 3.53 -14.87
N GLN A 158 -24.01 4.25 -15.33
CA GLN A 158 -24.11 5.65 -15.72
C GLN A 158 -25.14 5.86 -16.85
N TYR A 159 -25.15 4.95 -17.84
CA TYR A 159 -26.11 5.00 -18.94
C TYR A 159 -27.56 4.77 -18.47
N LEU A 160 -27.78 3.84 -17.51
CA LEU A 160 -29.10 3.49 -17.01
C LEU A 160 -29.65 4.48 -15.97
N ARG A 161 -28.76 5.00 -15.11
CA ARG A 161 -29.18 5.83 -13.95
C ARG A 161 -28.82 7.29 -14.06
N HIS A 162 -28.03 7.71 -15.07
CA HIS A 162 -27.51 9.06 -15.25
C HIS A 162 -26.80 9.62 -14.00
N GLN A 163 -26.20 8.73 -13.20
CA GLN A 163 -25.45 9.03 -11.98
C GLN A 163 -24.17 8.23 -11.97
N ASP A 164 -23.11 8.81 -11.40
CA ASP A 164 -21.84 8.12 -11.20
C ASP A 164 -22.03 7.07 -10.09
N GLY A 165 -21.99 5.79 -10.45
CA GLY A 165 -22.30 4.68 -9.53
C GLY A 165 -21.08 4.00 -8.94
N LEU A 166 -19.91 4.10 -9.57
CA LEU A 166 -18.65 3.49 -9.12
C LEU A 166 -17.55 4.53 -9.05
N GLY A 167 -16.72 4.45 -8.00
CA GLY A 167 -15.52 5.27 -7.90
C GLY A 167 -14.48 4.87 -8.96
N GLY A 168 -13.95 5.86 -9.70
CA GLY A 168 -12.86 5.61 -10.66
C GLY A 168 -11.60 4.98 -10.03
N GLY A 169 -11.45 5.10 -8.69
CA GLY A 169 -10.38 4.49 -7.92
C GLY A 169 -10.46 2.96 -7.90
N ASP A 170 -11.67 2.40 -7.74
CA ASP A 170 -11.89 0.94 -7.70
C ASP A 170 -11.51 0.27 -9.02
N ILE A 171 -11.81 0.92 -10.15
CA ILE A 171 -11.45 0.44 -11.48
C ILE A 171 -9.93 0.35 -11.63
N LYS A 172 -9.22 1.39 -11.21
CA LYS A 172 -7.75 1.45 -11.26
C LYS A 172 -7.12 0.44 -10.30
N LEU A 173 -7.69 0.29 -9.09
CA LEU A 173 -7.23 -0.70 -8.11
C LEU A 173 -7.38 -2.12 -8.64
N LEU A 174 -8.54 -2.46 -9.21
CA LEU A 174 -8.74 -3.80 -9.76
C LEU A 174 -7.87 -4.06 -11.00
N GLY A 175 -7.62 -3.03 -11.81
CA GLY A 175 -6.63 -3.09 -12.89
C GLY A 175 -5.21 -3.35 -12.36
N MET A 176 -4.82 -2.69 -11.26
CA MET A 176 -3.54 -2.95 -10.58
C MET A 176 -3.46 -4.38 -10.05
N ILE A 177 -4.50 -4.86 -9.38
CA ILE A 177 -4.56 -6.25 -8.90
C ILE A 177 -4.41 -7.22 -10.08
N GLY A 178 -5.11 -6.97 -11.18
CA GLY A 178 -4.99 -7.75 -12.40
C GLY A 178 -3.58 -7.75 -12.99
N ALA A 179 -2.85 -6.62 -12.91
CA ALA A 179 -1.48 -6.52 -13.39
C ALA A 179 -0.51 -7.47 -12.65
N PHE A 180 -0.71 -7.66 -11.34
CA PHE A 180 0.15 -8.52 -10.52
C PHE A 180 -0.31 -9.98 -10.47
N LEU A 181 -1.59 -10.26 -10.57
CA LEU A 181 -2.13 -11.62 -10.50
C LEU A 181 -2.25 -12.28 -11.87
N GLY A 182 -2.46 -11.47 -12.91
CA GLY A 182 -2.72 -11.96 -14.26
C GLY A 182 -4.05 -12.73 -14.36
N VAL A 183 -4.19 -13.45 -15.47
CA VAL A 183 -5.28 -14.43 -15.66
C VAL A 183 -4.69 -15.81 -15.42
N PRO A 184 -5.15 -16.57 -14.41
CA PRO A 184 -4.70 -17.94 -14.24
C PRO A 184 -5.13 -18.75 -15.45
N GLY A 185 -4.14 -19.37 -16.12
CA GLY A 185 -4.35 -20.29 -17.23
C GLY A 185 -4.93 -21.63 -16.77
#